data_0a41622684cceb3ff61fac11ef8b9c43
#
_entry.id   0a41622684cceb3ff61fac11ef8b9c43
#
_cell.length_a   1.000
_cell.length_b   1.000
_cell.length_c   1.000
_cell.angle_alpha   90.00
_cell.angle_beta   90.00
_cell.angle_gamma   90.00
#
_symmetry.space_group_name_H-M   'P 1'
#
loop_
_entity.id
_entity.type
_entity.pdbx_description
1 polymer ?
#
loop_
_entity_poly.entity_id
_entity_poly.type
_entity_poly.pdbx_seq_one_letter_code
_entity_poly.pdbx_strand_id
1 'polypeptide(L)'
;GSEMCIRDSVAPGHTGAISKLPGDLIYEEEELDAAARRILFDMTGMSSPHLEQFHTFGAPSRIKNPADREWVEAISGQKIGRLVTVAYMAMLRISTKLRKLMESHKTRWVPVDGLPELAFDHRDIIDLALERIRSSVKKEPALIYDMLPAKFTALQLRRLNEEIHGKPMDVRNFHKKIASRPYIVPLDEKEEGVAHRAARYYRFDRKIYNRLYYRS
;
A
#
# COMPACT_ATOMS: atom_id res chain seq x y z
N GLY A 1 5.02 -7.53 -7.02
CA GLY A 1 3.85 -6.73 -7.40
C GLY A 1 3.43 -5.82 -6.28
N SER A 2 2.66 -4.80 -6.61
CA SER A 2 1.98 -4.00 -5.58
C SER A 2 0.89 -4.84 -4.95
N GLU A 3 0.89 -4.91 -3.63
CA GLU A 3 -0.10 -5.67 -2.87
C GLU A 3 -0.84 -4.74 -1.92
N MET A 4 -2.11 -5.03 -1.70
CA MET A 4 -2.96 -4.32 -0.75
C MET A 4 -3.30 -5.24 0.42
N CYS A 5 -3.34 -4.65 1.61
CA CYS A 5 -3.81 -5.32 2.81
C CYS A 5 -5.34 -5.37 2.78
N ILE A 6 -5.91 -6.57 2.79
CA ILE A 6 -7.34 -6.78 2.92
C ILE A 6 -7.66 -7.72 4.07
N ARG A 7 -8.87 -7.62 4.59
CA ARG A 7 -9.41 -8.48 5.63
C ARG A 7 -10.68 -9.14 5.12
N ASP A 8 -10.78 -10.44 5.33
CA ASP A 8 -12.03 -11.18 5.11
C ASP A 8 -12.90 -11.10 6.37
N SER A 9 -14.13 -10.71 6.20
CA SER A 9 -15.11 -10.55 7.28
C SER A 9 -16.42 -11.25 6.91
N VAL A 10 -17.08 -11.82 7.89
CA VAL A 10 -18.43 -12.37 7.71
C VAL A 10 -19.42 -11.27 8.06
N ALA A 11 -20.21 -10.83 7.09
CA ALA A 11 -21.26 -9.84 7.31
C ALA A 11 -22.59 -10.55 7.65
N PRO A 12 -23.41 -9.97 8.52
CA PRO A 12 -24.78 -10.47 8.73
C PRO A 12 -25.55 -10.53 7.39
N GLY A 13 -26.23 -11.65 7.15
CA GLY A 13 -27.01 -11.85 5.91
C GLY A 13 -26.22 -12.29 4.67
N HIS A 14 -24.90 -12.44 4.74
CA HIS A 14 -24.07 -12.97 3.65
C HIS A 14 -23.71 -14.44 3.88
N THR A 15 -23.76 -15.24 2.81
CA THR A 15 -23.42 -16.67 2.84
C THR A 15 -21.93 -16.97 2.73
N GLY A 16 -21.06 -15.93 2.65
CA GLY A 16 -19.62 -16.06 2.51
C GLY A 16 -18.84 -14.91 3.14
N ALA A 17 -17.53 -15.09 3.22
CA ALA A 17 -16.63 -14.02 3.66
C ALA A 17 -16.56 -12.91 2.59
N ILE A 18 -16.68 -11.67 3.03
CA ILE A 18 -16.54 -10.48 2.19
C ILE A 18 -15.18 -9.84 2.48
N SER A 19 -14.46 -9.56 1.42
CA SER A 19 -13.17 -8.86 1.52
C SER A 19 -13.38 -7.35 1.68
N LYS A 20 -12.63 -6.74 2.60
CA LYS A 20 -12.65 -5.29 2.83
C LYS A 20 -11.25 -4.74 3.19
N LEU A 21 -11.06 -3.45 3.06
CA LEU A 21 -9.91 -2.78 3.69
C LEU A 21 -10.03 -2.84 5.23
N PRO A 22 -8.91 -2.87 5.96
CA PRO A 22 -8.92 -2.63 7.40
C PRO A 22 -9.62 -1.31 7.70
N GLY A 23 -10.61 -1.34 8.56
CA GLY A 23 -11.39 -0.15 8.91
C GLY A 23 -12.39 -0.46 10.02
N ASP A 24 -12.62 0.52 10.90
CA ASP A 24 -13.53 0.43 12.04
C ASP A 24 -14.05 1.83 12.40
N LEU A 25 -14.95 1.86 13.40
CA LEU A 25 -15.49 3.09 13.95
C LEU A 25 -14.44 3.85 14.78
N ILE A 26 -14.59 5.17 14.82
CA ILE A 26 -13.84 6.07 15.69
C ILE A 26 -14.55 6.14 17.02
N TYR A 27 -13.82 6.12 18.14
CA TYR A 27 -14.39 6.33 19.46
C TYR A 27 -14.60 7.82 19.74
N GLU A 28 -15.53 8.13 20.64
CA GLU A 28 -15.95 9.50 20.94
C GLU A 28 -14.79 10.40 21.38
N GLU A 29 -13.89 9.87 22.23
CA GLU A 29 -12.74 10.59 22.79
C GLU A 29 -11.42 10.32 22.03
N GLU A 30 -11.50 9.92 20.75
CA GLU A 30 -10.32 9.48 20.00
C GLU A 30 -9.99 10.42 18.83
N GLU A 31 -8.74 10.86 18.77
CA GLU A 31 -8.20 11.59 17.61
C GLU A 31 -8.11 10.69 16.38
N LEU A 32 -8.35 11.25 15.18
CA LEU A 32 -8.35 10.50 13.91
C LEU A 32 -7.07 9.72 13.67
N ASP A 33 -5.91 10.30 13.94
CA ASP A 33 -4.62 9.63 13.77
C ASP A 33 -4.39 8.52 14.81
N ALA A 34 -4.95 8.66 16.01
CA ALA A 34 -4.93 7.64 17.05
C ALA A 34 -5.83 6.47 16.64
N ALA A 35 -7.04 6.75 16.18
CA ALA A 35 -7.98 5.77 15.63
C ALA A 35 -7.35 4.97 14.48
N ALA A 36 -6.72 5.64 13.52
CA ALA A 36 -6.08 4.99 12.40
C ALA A 36 -4.97 4.01 12.85
N ARG A 37 -4.14 4.41 13.82
CA ARG A 37 -3.09 3.56 14.39
C ARG A 37 -3.67 2.37 15.17
N ARG A 38 -4.70 2.59 15.99
CA ARG A 38 -5.40 1.54 16.73
C ARG A 38 -6.00 0.51 15.78
N ILE A 39 -6.79 0.98 14.82
CA ILE A 39 -7.47 0.11 13.83
C ILE A 39 -6.45 -0.72 13.06
N LEU A 40 -5.36 -0.11 12.60
CA LEU A 40 -4.30 -0.83 11.91
C LEU A 40 -3.68 -1.90 12.81
N PHE A 41 -3.36 -1.57 14.06
CA PHE A 41 -2.78 -2.51 15.02
C PHE A 41 -3.75 -3.67 15.31
N ASP A 42 -5.00 -3.36 15.64
CA ASP A 42 -6.01 -4.36 16.02
C ASP A 42 -6.31 -5.35 14.86
N MET A 43 -6.26 -4.84 13.64
CA MET A 43 -6.58 -5.64 12.46
C MET A 43 -5.41 -6.32 11.79
N THR A 44 -4.19 -5.85 12.01
CA THR A 44 -3.01 -6.36 11.29
C THR A 44 -1.84 -6.73 12.19
N GLY A 45 -1.85 -6.33 13.46
CA GLY A 45 -0.74 -6.44 14.38
C GLY A 45 0.41 -5.48 14.13
N MET A 46 0.29 -4.57 13.16
CA MET A 46 1.35 -3.61 12.83
C MET A 46 1.34 -2.42 13.79
N SER A 47 2.47 -2.16 14.45
CA SER A 47 2.58 -1.14 15.49
C SER A 47 3.13 0.22 15.05
N SER A 48 3.70 0.37 13.85
CA SER A 48 4.38 1.63 13.50
C SER A 48 4.67 1.89 12.02
N PRO A 49 3.74 1.73 11.08
CA PRO A 49 3.93 2.37 9.79
C PRO A 49 3.64 3.87 9.91
N HIS A 50 4.34 4.67 9.11
CA HIS A 50 3.93 6.05 8.87
C HIS A 50 2.60 6.02 8.12
N LEU A 51 1.53 6.50 8.75
CA LEU A 51 0.21 6.65 8.17
C LEU A 51 0.01 8.08 7.68
N GLU A 52 -0.41 8.22 6.43
CA GLU A 52 -0.76 9.49 5.82
C GLU A 52 -2.26 9.52 5.53
N GLN A 53 -2.97 10.47 6.12
CA GLN A 53 -4.35 10.74 5.70
C GLN A 53 -4.34 11.29 4.28
N PHE A 54 -5.01 10.63 3.34
CA PHE A 54 -4.95 11.06 1.94
C PHE A 54 -6.28 11.54 1.37
N HIS A 55 -7.43 11.09 1.91
CA HIS A 55 -8.75 11.52 1.45
C HIS A 55 -9.85 11.24 2.46
N THR A 56 -10.97 11.98 2.32
CA THR A 56 -12.21 11.73 3.07
C THR A 56 -13.32 11.38 2.09
N PHE A 57 -13.87 10.18 2.20
CA PHE A 57 -14.97 9.68 1.39
C PHE A 57 -16.29 9.95 2.09
N GLY A 58 -17.11 10.81 1.51
CA GLY A 58 -18.37 11.24 2.15
C GLY A 58 -19.53 11.38 1.16
N ALA A 59 -19.47 10.78 -0.04
CA ALA A 59 -20.58 10.85 -0.99
C ALA A 59 -21.84 10.20 -0.39
N PRO A 60 -23.04 10.80 -0.56
CA PRO A 60 -24.28 10.20 -0.06
C PRO A 60 -24.57 8.81 -0.62
N SER A 61 -24.06 8.54 -1.82
CA SER A 61 -24.29 7.29 -2.56
C SER A 61 -23.26 6.19 -2.29
N ARG A 62 -22.33 6.37 -1.33
CA ARG A 62 -21.25 5.41 -1.14
C ARG A 62 -21.70 4.06 -0.56
N ILE A 63 -22.80 4.00 0.16
CA ILE A 63 -23.46 2.75 0.58
C ILE A 63 -24.61 2.47 -0.40
N LYS A 64 -24.28 1.80 -1.51
CA LYS A 64 -25.26 1.45 -2.55
C LYS A 64 -25.98 0.15 -2.25
N ASN A 65 -25.25 -0.81 -1.66
CA ASN A 65 -25.79 -2.13 -1.33
C ASN A 65 -26.53 -2.08 0.02
N PRO A 66 -27.81 -2.46 0.10
CA PRO A 66 -28.54 -2.55 1.37
C PRO A 66 -27.84 -3.42 2.42
N ALA A 67 -27.19 -4.52 2.01
CA ALA A 67 -26.46 -5.40 2.91
C ALA A 67 -25.24 -4.71 3.56
N ASP A 68 -24.55 -3.81 2.85
CA ASP A 68 -23.47 -3.00 3.44
C ASP A 68 -24.01 -2.06 4.51
N ARG A 69 -25.21 -1.50 4.31
CA ARG A 69 -25.89 -0.66 5.30
C ARG A 69 -26.27 -1.45 6.55
N GLU A 70 -26.92 -2.60 6.37
CA GLU A 70 -27.29 -3.49 7.47
C GLU A 70 -26.06 -3.90 8.28
N TRP A 71 -24.95 -4.17 7.60
CA TRP A 71 -23.70 -4.53 8.26
C TRP A 71 -23.16 -3.39 9.13
N VAL A 72 -23.10 -2.16 8.63
CA VAL A 72 -22.62 -1.01 9.43
C VAL A 72 -23.58 -0.73 10.59
N GLU A 73 -24.88 -0.82 10.37
CA GLU A 73 -25.90 -0.66 11.43
C GLU A 73 -25.77 -1.73 12.51
N ALA A 74 -25.48 -2.98 12.13
CA ALA A 74 -25.25 -4.07 13.10
C ALA A 74 -23.98 -3.84 13.94
N ILE A 75 -22.92 -3.30 13.37
CA ILE A 75 -21.66 -3.00 14.09
C ILE A 75 -21.83 -1.78 15.00
N SER A 76 -22.48 -0.72 14.48
CA SER A 76 -22.66 0.54 15.23
C SER A 76 -23.77 0.45 16.29
N GLY A 77 -24.67 -0.53 16.19
CA GLY A 77 -25.88 -0.61 17.04
C GLY A 77 -26.91 0.50 16.76
N GLN A 78 -26.74 1.26 15.69
CA GLN A 78 -27.59 2.42 15.38
C GLN A 78 -27.94 2.45 13.89
N LYS A 79 -29.10 3.01 13.55
CA LYS A 79 -29.43 3.34 12.16
C LYS A 79 -28.55 4.46 11.65
N ILE A 80 -27.94 4.25 10.49
CA ILE A 80 -27.04 5.23 9.88
C ILE A 80 -27.76 6.04 8.79
N GLY A 81 -27.71 7.37 8.89
CA GLY A 81 -28.15 8.26 7.83
C GLY A 81 -27.08 8.43 6.75
N ARG A 82 -25.82 8.54 7.14
CA ARG A 82 -24.67 8.77 6.27
C ARG A 82 -23.40 8.18 6.85
N LEU A 83 -22.57 7.60 5.99
CA LEU A 83 -21.24 7.12 6.35
C LEU A 83 -20.17 8.04 5.75
N VAL A 84 -19.24 8.48 6.60
CA VAL A 84 -18.04 9.22 6.19
C VAL A 84 -16.82 8.39 6.59
N THR A 85 -15.90 8.18 5.66
CA THR A 85 -14.67 7.44 5.91
C THR A 85 -13.48 8.34 5.68
N VAL A 86 -12.63 8.45 6.69
CA VAL A 86 -11.32 9.08 6.57
C VAL A 86 -10.31 8.00 6.21
N ALA A 87 -9.70 8.12 5.03
CA ALA A 87 -8.81 7.12 4.49
C ALA A 87 -7.34 7.47 4.74
N TYR A 88 -6.62 6.50 5.28
CA TYR A 88 -5.19 6.55 5.53
C TYR A 88 -4.45 5.55 4.64
N MET A 89 -3.23 5.88 4.24
CA MET A 89 -2.37 4.97 3.52
C MET A 89 -0.99 4.87 4.18
N ALA A 90 -0.35 3.72 4.03
CA ALA A 90 1.04 3.49 4.37
C ALA A 90 1.72 2.72 3.24
N MET A 91 2.92 3.14 2.88
CA MET A 91 3.76 2.40 1.96
C MET A 91 4.77 1.57 2.75
N LEU A 92 4.72 0.25 2.58
CA LEU A 92 5.49 -0.69 3.38
C LEU A 92 6.23 -1.68 2.50
N ARG A 93 7.41 -2.10 2.96
CA ARG A 93 8.08 -3.25 2.42
C ARG A 93 7.57 -4.51 3.11
N ILE A 94 6.95 -5.40 2.36
CA ILE A 94 6.39 -6.65 2.88
C ILE A 94 7.53 -7.66 3.13
N SER A 95 7.71 -8.02 4.38
CA SER A 95 8.63 -9.09 4.80
C SER A 95 7.87 -10.36 5.12
N THR A 96 8.55 -11.52 5.13
CA THR A 96 7.96 -12.79 5.56
C THR A 96 7.41 -12.72 7.00
N LYS A 97 8.10 -11.98 7.88
CA LYS A 97 7.63 -11.76 9.26
C LYS A 97 6.32 -10.99 9.27
N LEU A 98 6.21 -9.93 8.45
CA LEU A 98 4.99 -9.14 8.34
C LEU A 98 3.83 -9.95 7.78
N ARG A 99 4.05 -10.78 6.76
CA ARG A 99 3.00 -11.68 6.22
C ARG A 99 2.44 -12.60 7.30
N LYS A 100 3.30 -13.30 8.06
CA LYS A 100 2.89 -14.19 9.14
C LYS A 100 2.13 -13.47 10.24
N LEU A 101 2.55 -12.25 10.60
CA LEU A 101 1.84 -11.43 11.58
C LEU A 101 0.43 -11.11 11.11
N MET A 102 0.25 -10.73 9.88
CA MET A 102 -1.06 -10.38 9.33
C MET A 102 -1.99 -11.59 9.18
N GLU A 103 -1.45 -12.74 8.79
CA GLU A 103 -2.20 -13.99 8.72
C GLU A 103 -2.80 -14.35 10.08
N SER A 104 -2.05 -14.16 11.18
CA SER A 104 -2.56 -14.38 12.54
C SER A 104 -3.72 -13.45 12.93
N HIS A 105 -3.88 -12.33 12.24
CA HIS A 105 -4.96 -11.34 12.42
C HIS A 105 -6.07 -11.48 11.36
N LYS A 106 -6.10 -12.59 10.61
CA LYS A 106 -7.08 -12.83 9.53
C LYS A 106 -7.04 -11.74 8.44
N THR A 107 -5.87 -11.16 8.21
CA THR A 107 -5.59 -10.21 7.13
C THR A 107 -4.56 -10.81 6.19
N ARG A 108 -4.61 -10.39 4.93
CA ARG A 108 -3.70 -10.90 3.91
C ARG A 108 -3.31 -9.81 2.90
N TRP A 109 -2.18 -10.00 2.29
CA TRP A 109 -1.75 -9.20 1.15
C TRP A 109 -2.29 -9.81 -0.14
N VAL A 110 -2.89 -8.98 -0.98
CA VAL A 110 -3.43 -9.39 -2.28
C VAL A 110 -2.86 -8.47 -3.36
N PRO A 111 -2.39 -9.02 -4.49
CA PRO A 111 -2.01 -8.21 -5.64
C PRO A 111 -3.16 -7.29 -6.08
N VAL A 112 -2.83 -6.06 -6.43
CA VAL A 112 -3.84 -5.05 -6.81
C VAL A 112 -4.63 -5.45 -8.04
N ASP A 113 -4.00 -6.14 -8.99
CA ASP A 113 -4.63 -6.69 -10.20
C ASP A 113 -5.46 -7.97 -9.96
N GLY A 114 -5.25 -8.60 -8.79
CA GLY A 114 -5.96 -9.81 -8.35
C GLY A 114 -6.94 -9.58 -7.19
N LEU A 115 -7.36 -8.34 -6.94
CA LEU A 115 -8.29 -8.04 -5.85
C LEU A 115 -9.66 -8.71 -6.07
N PRO A 116 -10.21 -9.37 -5.04
CA PRO A 116 -11.56 -9.88 -5.07
C PRO A 116 -12.59 -8.74 -5.12
N GLU A 117 -13.86 -9.07 -5.22
CA GLU A 117 -14.94 -8.11 -4.93
C GLU A 117 -14.81 -7.59 -3.50
N LEU A 118 -14.87 -6.27 -3.35
CA LEU A 118 -14.69 -5.60 -2.07
C LEU A 118 -16.01 -5.00 -1.60
N ALA A 119 -16.22 -5.01 -0.28
CA ALA A 119 -17.34 -4.34 0.34
C ALA A 119 -17.31 -2.83 0.11
N PHE A 120 -18.45 -2.20 0.13
CA PHE A 120 -18.63 -0.75 0.01
C PHE A 120 -18.01 -0.18 -1.28
N ASP A 121 -17.44 1.01 -1.15
CA ASP A 121 -16.63 1.69 -2.16
C ASP A 121 -15.12 1.48 -1.98
N HIS A 122 -14.71 0.37 -1.36
CA HIS A 122 -13.31 0.12 -1.03
C HIS A 122 -12.43 0.01 -2.26
N ARG A 123 -12.97 -0.38 -3.41
CA ARG A 123 -12.25 -0.35 -4.69
C ARG A 123 -11.89 1.09 -5.08
N ASP A 124 -12.82 2.03 -4.94
CA ASP A 124 -12.59 3.43 -5.26
C ASP A 124 -11.52 4.05 -4.33
N ILE A 125 -11.50 3.62 -3.05
CA ILE A 125 -10.47 4.02 -2.08
C ILE A 125 -9.09 3.56 -2.54
N ILE A 126 -8.95 2.29 -2.98
CA ILE A 126 -7.69 1.75 -3.48
C ILE A 126 -7.23 2.47 -4.74
N ASP A 127 -8.13 2.68 -5.70
CA ASP A 127 -7.80 3.32 -6.97
C ASP A 127 -7.30 4.76 -6.73
N LEU A 128 -7.95 5.51 -5.84
CA LEU A 128 -7.49 6.85 -5.46
C LEU A 128 -6.15 6.84 -4.70
N ALA A 129 -5.91 5.84 -3.83
CA ALA A 129 -4.63 5.68 -3.15
C ALA A 129 -3.49 5.44 -4.15
N LEU A 130 -3.71 4.60 -5.17
CA LEU A 130 -2.74 4.34 -6.23
C LEU A 130 -2.46 5.59 -7.07
N GLU A 131 -3.48 6.37 -7.39
CA GLU A 131 -3.30 7.66 -8.08
C GLU A 131 -2.47 8.63 -7.23
N ARG A 132 -2.72 8.67 -5.91
CA ARG A 132 -1.96 9.50 -4.99
C ARG A 132 -0.50 9.09 -4.93
N ILE A 133 -0.21 7.79 -4.82
CA ILE A 133 1.16 7.25 -4.85
C ILE A 133 1.85 7.63 -6.17
N ARG A 134 1.20 7.44 -7.30
CA ARG A 134 1.74 7.82 -8.63
C ARG A 134 2.08 9.31 -8.70
N SER A 135 1.17 10.14 -8.20
CA SER A 135 1.37 11.60 -8.14
C SER A 135 2.54 11.99 -7.21
N SER A 136 2.64 11.34 -6.03
CA SER A 136 3.71 11.59 -5.08
C SER A 136 5.07 11.18 -5.65
N VAL A 137 5.19 10.00 -6.27
CA VAL A 137 6.42 9.54 -6.92
C VAL A 137 6.80 10.43 -8.12
N LYS A 138 5.83 10.99 -8.83
CA LYS A 138 6.11 11.95 -9.92
C LYS A 138 6.72 13.26 -9.39
N LYS A 139 6.27 13.74 -8.23
CA LYS A 139 6.79 14.96 -7.58
C LYS A 139 8.12 14.70 -6.89
N GLU A 140 8.23 13.57 -6.20
CA GLU A 140 9.40 13.16 -5.42
C GLU A 140 9.83 11.74 -5.83
N PRO A 141 10.63 11.61 -6.90
CA PRO A 141 11.07 10.30 -7.40
C PRO A 141 11.89 9.48 -6.41
N ALA A 142 12.44 10.10 -5.35
CA ALA A 142 13.19 9.39 -4.31
C ALA A 142 12.31 8.44 -3.49
N LEU A 143 11.00 8.70 -3.38
CA LEU A 143 10.06 7.86 -2.65
C LEU A 143 10.06 6.40 -3.10
N ILE A 144 10.37 6.14 -4.37
CA ILE A 144 10.44 4.76 -4.89
C ILE A 144 11.52 3.93 -4.21
N TYR A 145 12.61 4.57 -3.77
CA TYR A 145 13.72 3.87 -3.11
C TYR A 145 13.42 3.52 -1.66
N ASP A 146 12.49 4.22 -1.02
CA ASP A 146 12.03 3.90 0.34
C ASP A 146 11.21 2.60 0.38
N MET A 147 10.62 2.23 -0.76
CA MET A 147 9.89 0.96 -0.95
C MET A 147 10.81 -0.22 -1.28
N LEU A 148 12.09 0.03 -1.60
CA LEU A 148 13.07 -1.02 -1.93
C LEU A 148 13.89 -1.45 -0.73
N PRO A 149 14.47 -2.67 -0.76
CA PRO A 149 15.52 -3.04 0.19
C PRO A 149 16.70 -2.06 0.13
N ALA A 150 17.49 -1.99 1.21
CA ALA A 150 18.71 -1.17 1.23
C ALA A 150 19.67 -1.51 0.08
N LYS A 151 19.70 -2.79 -0.31
CA LYS A 151 20.37 -3.31 -1.51
C LYS A 151 19.30 -3.93 -2.41
N PHE A 152 19.27 -3.55 -3.66
CA PHE A 152 18.26 -4.00 -4.63
C PHE A 152 18.88 -4.28 -5.98
N THR A 153 18.23 -5.12 -6.78
CA THR A 153 18.62 -5.40 -8.17
C THR A 153 17.94 -4.43 -9.14
N ALA A 154 18.48 -4.30 -10.34
CA ALA A 154 17.84 -3.53 -11.40
C ALA A 154 16.44 -4.07 -11.74
N LEU A 155 16.25 -5.40 -11.63
CA LEU A 155 14.95 -6.05 -11.84
C LEU A 155 13.92 -5.61 -10.78
N GLN A 156 14.31 -5.58 -9.50
CA GLN A 156 13.42 -5.14 -8.42
C GLN A 156 13.00 -3.67 -8.61
N LEU A 157 13.96 -2.79 -8.93
CA LEU A 157 13.66 -1.38 -9.20
C LEU A 157 12.77 -1.22 -10.44
N ARG A 158 13.01 -1.99 -11.52
CA ARG A 158 12.19 -1.96 -12.74
C ARG A 158 10.76 -2.39 -12.45
N ARG A 159 10.57 -3.54 -11.81
CA ARG A 159 9.26 -4.06 -11.44
C ARG A 159 8.46 -3.06 -10.60
N LEU A 160 9.10 -2.47 -9.59
CA LEU A 160 8.44 -1.45 -8.78
C LEU A 160 8.01 -0.22 -9.60
N ASN A 161 8.85 0.24 -10.54
CA ASN A 161 8.46 1.32 -11.46
C ASN A 161 7.30 0.92 -12.37
N GLU A 162 7.31 -0.31 -12.91
CA GLU A 162 6.24 -0.85 -13.77
C GLU A 162 4.90 -0.89 -13.00
N GLU A 163 4.92 -1.36 -11.77
CA GLU A 163 3.76 -1.40 -10.87
C GLU A 163 3.18 -0.01 -10.61
N ILE A 164 4.04 0.93 -10.17
CA ILE A 164 3.60 2.29 -9.84
C ILE A 164 3.00 2.98 -11.09
N HIS A 165 3.64 2.82 -12.25
CA HIS A 165 3.20 3.47 -13.47
C HIS A 165 2.14 2.70 -14.27
N GLY A 166 1.85 1.44 -13.89
CA GLY A 166 0.87 0.59 -14.54
C GLY A 166 1.20 0.22 -15.98
N LYS A 167 2.51 0.22 -16.36
CA LYS A 167 2.96 -0.09 -17.72
C LYS A 167 4.34 -0.74 -17.73
N PRO A 168 4.59 -1.67 -18.65
CA PRO A 168 5.90 -2.30 -18.79
C PRO A 168 6.97 -1.30 -19.23
N MET A 169 8.21 -1.56 -18.83
CA MET A 169 9.37 -0.76 -19.20
C MET A 169 10.35 -1.57 -20.03
N ASP A 170 10.85 -0.99 -21.12
CA ASP A 170 11.90 -1.59 -21.91
C ASP A 170 13.17 -1.80 -21.08
N VAL A 171 13.64 -3.06 -21.03
CA VAL A 171 14.75 -3.50 -20.18
C VAL A 171 16.04 -2.76 -20.50
N ARG A 172 16.37 -2.62 -21.80
CA ARG A 172 17.61 -1.99 -22.26
C ARG A 172 17.66 -0.51 -21.92
N ASN A 173 16.54 0.19 -22.19
CA ASN A 173 16.42 1.61 -21.87
C ASN A 173 16.43 1.86 -20.36
N PHE A 174 15.82 0.94 -19.59
CA PHE A 174 15.84 1.01 -18.14
C PHE A 174 17.25 0.88 -17.57
N HIS A 175 18.07 -0.07 -18.06
CA HIS A 175 19.46 -0.21 -17.66
C HIS A 175 20.30 1.02 -18.00
N LYS A 176 20.12 1.61 -19.20
CA LYS A 176 20.78 2.88 -19.55
C LYS A 176 20.41 4.00 -18.58
N LYS A 177 19.11 4.07 -18.22
CA LYS A 177 18.61 5.08 -17.28
C LYS A 177 19.18 4.90 -15.86
N ILE A 178 19.36 3.66 -15.39
CA ILE A 178 20.03 3.40 -14.11
C ILE A 178 21.49 3.86 -14.17
N ALA A 179 22.22 3.49 -15.22
CA ALA A 179 23.64 3.80 -15.38
C ALA A 179 23.90 5.32 -15.45
N SER A 180 22.93 6.10 -15.92
CA SER A 180 23.04 7.58 -15.99
C SER A 180 22.68 8.30 -14.68
N ARG A 181 22.26 7.57 -13.63
CA ARG A 181 21.84 8.15 -12.35
C ARG A 181 22.91 7.96 -11.28
N PRO A 182 23.71 8.97 -10.93
CA PRO A 182 24.84 8.80 -10.01
C PRO A 182 24.43 8.44 -8.58
N TYR A 183 23.19 8.68 -8.21
CA TYR A 183 22.63 8.30 -6.91
C TYR A 183 22.16 6.82 -6.82
N ILE A 184 22.21 6.08 -7.95
CA ILE A 184 22.04 4.62 -7.97
C ILE A 184 23.44 4.00 -8.06
N VAL A 185 23.99 3.71 -6.90
CA VAL A 185 25.38 3.27 -6.78
C VAL A 185 25.46 1.74 -6.95
N PRO A 186 26.19 1.23 -7.95
CA PRO A 186 26.41 -0.19 -8.07
C PRO A 186 27.29 -0.73 -6.93
N LEU A 187 26.99 -1.93 -6.46
CA LEU A 187 27.79 -2.65 -5.46
C LEU A 187 28.60 -3.76 -6.15
N ASP A 188 29.71 -4.17 -5.54
CA ASP A 188 30.49 -5.31 -6.01
C ASP A 188 29.87 -6.67 -5.59
N GLU A 189 28.67 -6.62 -5.03
CA GLU A 189 27.89 -7.76 -4.61
C GLU A 189 26.90 -8.18 -5.68
N LYS A 190 26.65 -9.50 -5.79
CA LYS A 190 25.65 -10.09 -6.68
C LYS A 190 24.74 -11.02 -5.89
N GLU A 191 23.60 -11.37 -6.51
CA GLU A 191 22.72 -12.40 -5.97
C GLU A 191 23.47 -13.72 -5.82
N GLU A 192 23.18 -14.45 -4.73
CA GLU A 192 23.72 -15.78 -4.45
C GLU A 192 22.58 -16.80 -4.46
N GLY A 193 22.92 -18.06 -4.76
CA GLY A 193 21.95 -19.16 -4.70
C GLY A 193 20.85 -19.14 -5.78
N VAL A 194 21.06 -18.40 -6.89
CA VAL A 194 20.09 -18.29 -7.98
C VAL A 194 20.45 -19.19 -9.17
N ALA A 195 19.44 -19.81 -9.80
CA ALA A 195 19.62 -20.69 -10.96
C ALA A 195 19.92 -19.93 -12.27
N HIS A 196 19.73 -18.61 -12.29
CA HIS A 196 20.00 -17.75 -13.45
C HIS A 196 21.28 -16.93 -13.23
N ARG A 197 21.70 -16.15 -14.25
CA ARG A 197 22.83 -15.23 -14.12
C ARG A 197 22.61 -14.26 -12.97
N ALA A 198 23.47 -14.32 -11.95
CA ALA A 198 23.42 -13.51 -10.75
C ALA A 198 23.39 -11.99 -11.08
N ALA A 199 22.36 -11.31 -10.64
CA ALA A 199 22.22 -9.88 -10.86
C ALA A 199 23.08 -9.09 -9.85
N ARG A 200 23.63 -7.96 -10.33
CA ARG A 200 24.36 -7.01 -9.45
C ARG A 200 23.39 -6.28 -8.54
N TYR A 201 23.80 -6.05 -7.31
CA TYR A 201 23.10 -5.19 -6.39
C TYR A 201 23.47 -3.71 -6.58
N TYR A 202 22.53 -2.85 -6.23
CA TYR A 202 22.64 -1.40 -6.18
C TYR A 202 22.15 -0.90 -4.82
N ARG A 203 22.59 0.31 -4.44
CA ARG A 203 22.01 1.06 -3.32
C ARG A 203 21.59 2.45 -3.78
N PHE A 204 20.61 3.02 -3.12
CA PHE A 204 20.25 4.42 -3.28
C PHE A 204 21.10 5.30 -2.37
N ASP A 205 21.75 6.32 -2.93
CA ASP A 205 22.50 7.31 -2.17
C ASP A 205 21.73 8.62 -2.07
N ARG A 206 21.04 8.79 -0.93
CA ARG A 206 20.19 9.96 -0.67
C ARG A 206 21.01 11.26 -0.61
N LYS A 207 22.27 11.21 -0.17
CA LYS A 207 23.13 12.41 -0.11
C LYS A 207 23.47 12.92 -1.52
N ILE A 208 23.81 12.00 -2.43
CA ILE A 208 24.04 12.34 -3.82
C ILE A 208 22.76 12.88 -4.47
N TYR A 209 21.63 12.20 -4.24
CA TYR A 209 20.32 12.61 -4.75
C TYR A 209 19.97 14.03 -4.28
N ASN A 210 20.01 14.31 -2.98
CA ASN A 210 19.68 15.60 -2.41
C ASN A 210 20.58 16.71 -2.96
N ARG A 211 21.88 16.44 -3.11
CA ARG A 211 22.83 17.42 -3.71
C ARG A 211 22.49 17.79 -5.15
N LEU A 212 21.89 16.88 -5.90
CA LEU A 212 21.51 17.10 -7.30
C LEU A 212 20.19 17.85 -7.46
N TYR A 213 19.20 17.56 -6.59
CA TYR A 213 17.84 18.03 -6.75
C TYR A 213 17.40 19.08 -5.73
N TYR A 214 18.05 19.13 -4.55
CA TYR A 214 17.76 20.10 -3.50
C TYR A 214 19.03 20.89 -3.16
N ARG A 215 19.54 21.64 -4.16
CA ARG A 215 20.61 22.62 -3.89
C ARG A 215 20.05 23.70 -2.96
N SER A 216 20.44 23.65 -1.68
CA SER A 216 20.41 24.81 -0.77
C SER A 216 21.46 25.80 -1.17
#